data_95519d0b00592ec350259c8108083295
#
_entry.id   95519d0b00592ec350259c8108083295
#
_cell.length_a   1.000
_cell.length_b   1.000
_cell.length_c   1.000
_cell.angle_alpha   90.00
_cell.angle_beta   90.00
_cell.angle_gamma   90.00
#
_symmetry.space_group_name_H-M   'P 1'
#
loop_
_entity.id
_entity.type
_entity.pdbx_description
1 polymer ?
#
loop_
_entity_poly.entity_id
_entity_poly.type
_entity_poly.pdbx_seq_one_letter_code
_entity_poly.pdbx_strand_id
1 'polypeptide(L)'
;MSGADLLILTLIILLLISLKLILRPHPTRIPIKSRHVFITGGSSGIGLALAREAAAEGARVTILARDIKKLEQAKASIQASTGTEVDIVSADVRDFHAVKTAVESAGEIDVLICNHGTFLPYEVEKMEMKGIEDIIGVNLVGSFGLVKAALVGMKKRKDRRPVSIAFMSSQLGQVGIYGYTAYSASKFGLRGLAEALQQEVIADDIHVSLIFPPDTDTPGLAEEKTRRPQLTSIITASSGAMTADEVAKKTLNGIKSGSFFIHCNFEGVLLSIGTAGMSPQRSYLMAFVEVIFSGVIRFVALCFLWTWYRSIEKWHAKRKRA
;
A
#
# COMPACT_ATOMS: atom_id res chain seq x y z
N MET A 1 15.78 -43.06 -4.26
CA MET A 1 16.26 -41.76 -3.76
C MET A 1 17.71 -41.94 -3.34
N SER A 2 18.58 -41.05 -3.80
CA SER A 2 19.97 -41.04 -3.29
C SER A 2 20.03 -40.53 -1.85
N GLY A 3 21.12 -40.78 -1.11
CA GLY A 3 21.29 -40.22 0.23
C GLY A 3 21.23 -38.69 0.24
N ALA A 4 21.65 -38.02 -0.85
CA ALA A 4 21.55 -36.58 -1.03
C ALA A 4 20.08 -36.13 -1.15
N ASP A 5 19.25 -36.86 -1.91
CA ASP A 5 17.82 -36.52 -2.06
C ASP A 5 17.09 -36.61 -0.72
N LEU A 6 17.43 -37.64 0.09
CA LEU A 6 16.84 -37.81 1.40
C LEU A 6 17.25 -36.69 2.36
N LEU A 7 18.51 -36.27 2.34
CA LEU A 7 19.01 -35.15 3.15
C LEU A 7 18.30 -33.83 2.77
N ILE A 8 18.21 -33.52 1.48
CA ILE A 8 17.52 -32.32 1.00
C ILE A 8 16.06 -32.31 1.43
N LEU A 9 15.35 -33.42 1.24
CA LEU A 9 13.96 -33.54 1.65
C LEU A 9 13.79 -33.34 3.17
N THR A 10 14.67 -33.93 3.98
CA THR A 10 14.66 -33.77 5.42
C THR A 10 14.86 -32.30 5.83
N LEU A 11 15.82 -31.59 5.21
CA LEU A 11 16.05 -30.16 5.48
C LEU A 11 14.84 -29.30 5.11
N ILE A 12 14.19 -29.57 3.98
CA ILE A 12 12.97 -28.87 3.56
C ILE A 12 11.84 -29.09 4.59
N ILE A 13 11.63 -30.32 5.02
CA ILE A 13 10.59 -30.65 6.01
C ILE A 13 10.89 -29.95 7.35
N LEU A 14 12.13 -30.00 7.82
CA LEU A 14 12.52 -29.32 9.05
C LEU A 14 12.33 -27.81 8.96
N LEU A 15 12.66 -27.19 7.82
CA LEU A 15 12.43 -25.76 7.60
C LEU A 15 10.93 -25.44 7.65
N LEU A 16 10.10 -26.20 6.95
CA LEU A 16 8.63 -25.99 6.95
C LEU A 16 8.02 -26.13 8.36
N ILE A 17 8.45 -27.12 9.12
CA ILE A 17 8.01 -27.33 10.52
C ILE A 17 8.44 -26.13 11.38
N SER A 18 9.72 -25.74 11.27
CA SER A 18 10.27 -24.60 12.03
C SER A 18 9.50 -23.31 11.72
N LEU A 19 9.27 -23.00 10.43
CA LEU A 19 8.50 -21.82 10.02
C LEU A 19 7.07 -21.87 10.56
N LYS A 20 6.41 -23.01 10.51
CA LYS A 20 5.06 -23.16 11.05
C LYS A 20 5.02 -22.92 12.57
N LEU A 21 6.03 -23.37 13.31
CA LEU A 21 6.11 -23.17 14.76
C LEU A 21 6.45 -21.71 15.12
N ILE A 22 7.39 -21.10 14.41
CA ILE A 22 7.83 -19.70 14.65
C ILE A 22 6.71 -18.71 14.33
N LEU A 23 6.08 -18.84 13.17
CA LEU A 23 5.06 -17.90 12.71
C LEU A 23 3.71 -18.08 13.40
N ARG A 24 3.44 -19.28 13.94
CA ARG A 24 2.17 -19.62 14.59
C ARG A 24 0.97 -19.02 13.84
N PRO A 25 0.78 -19.36 12.56
CA PRO A 25 -0.23 -18.71 11.73
C PRO A 25 -1.61 -18.92 12.34
N HIS A 26 -2.18 -17.84 12.86
CA HIS A 26 -3.59 -17.84 13.27
C HIS A 26 -4.40 -17.30 12.10
N PRO A 27 -5.38 -18.05 11.60
CA PRO A 27 -6.26 -17.56 10.54
C PRO A 27 -7.05 -16.36 11.08
N THR A 28 -6.68 -15.17 10.60
CA THR A 28 -7.40 -13.94 10.92
C THR A 28 -8.42 -13.69 9.83
N ARG A 29 -9.65 -13.41 10.22
CA ARG A 29 -10.69 -12.99 9.30
C ARG A 29 -11.29 -11.67 9.76
N ILE A 30 -11.10 -10.63 8.95
CA ILE A 30 -11.66 -9.31 9.16
C ILE A 30 -12.81 -9.13 8.17
N PRO A 31 -14.08 -9.40 8.56
CA PRO A 31 -15.20 -9.23 7.64
C PRO A 31 -15.40 -7.75 7.31
N ILE A 32 -15.80 -7.46 6.08
CA ILE A 32 -16.15 -6.11 5.64
C ILE A 32 -17.63 -5.82 5.87
N LYS A 33 -18.49 -6.82 5.65
CA LYS A 33 -19.94 -6.69 5.83
C LYS A 33 -20.30 -6.22 7.24
N SER A 34 -21.16 -5.22 7.34
CA SER A 34 -21.61 -4.60 8.60
C SER A 34 -20.49 -3.99 9.44
N ARG A 35 -19.34 -3.66 8.81
CA ARG A 35 -18.22 -2.99 9.43
C ARG A 35 -18.12 -1.55 8.92
N HIS A 36 -17.56 -0.68 9.74
CA HIS A 36 -17.27 0.68 9.33
C HIS A 36 -15.89 0.77 8.68
N VAL A 37 -15.87 1.05 7.38
CA VAL A 37 -14.66 1.24 6.58
C VAL A 37 -14.45 2.74 6.32
N PHE A 38 -13.37 3.30 6.85
CA PHE A 38 -13.00 4.70 6.67
C PHE A 38 -11.87 4.81 5.65
N ILE A 39 -12.10 5.49 4.53
CA ILE A 39 -11.18 5.54 3.39
C ILE A 39 -10.77 6.98 3.10
N THR A 40 -9.47 7.27 3.15
CA THR A 40 -8.96 8.58 2.72
C THR A 40 -8.60 8.58 1.24
N GLY A 41 -8.71 9.75 0.58
CA GLY A 41 -8.58 9.83 -0.87
C GLY A 41 -9.71 9.11 -1.61
N GLY A 42 -10.90 9.01 -1.00
CA GLY A 42 -12.04 8.24 -1.50
C GLY A 42 -12.81 8.91 -2.65
N SER A 43 -12.45 10.12 -3.07
CA SER A 43 -13.16 10.86 -4.11
C SER A 43 -12.82 10.48 -5.54
N SER A 44 -11.76 9.67 -5.77
CA SER A 44 -11.34 9.27 -7.11
C SER A 44 -10.41 8.03 -7.09
N GLY A 45 -10.15 7.46 -8.26
CA GLY A 45 -9.16 6.41 -8.47
C GLY A 45 -9.35 5.20 -7.56
N ILE A 46 -8.24 4.69 -6.99
CA ILE A 46 -8.24 3.51 -6.12
C ILE A 46 -9.17 3.70 -4.91
N GLY A 47 -9.18 4.90 -4.29
CA GLY A 47 -10.00 5.16 -3.12
C GLY A 47 -11.50 5.09 -3.41
N LEU A 48 -11.94 5.61 -4.55
CA LEU A 48 -13.33 5.49 -5.01
C LEU A 48 -13.70 4.03 -5.32
N ALA A 49 -12.82 3.28 -5.96
CA ALA A 49 -13.02 1.86 -6.24
C ALA A 49 -13.10 1.04 -4.94
N LEU A 50 -12.24 1.32 -3.95
CA LEU A 50 -12.30 0.72 -2.61
C LEU A 50 -13.63 1.01 -1.91
N ALA A 51 -14.10 2.26 -1.97
CA ALA A 51 -15.35 2.66 -1.34
C ALA A 51 -16.55 1.93 -1.98
N ARG A 52 -16.57 1.84 -3.30
CA ARG A 52 -17.59 1.11 -4.06
C ARG A 52 -17.61 -0.38 -3.73
N GLU A 53 -16.43 -1.03 -3.74
CA GLU A 53 -16.32 -2.46 -3.43
C GLU A 53 -16.72 -2.76 -1.98
N ALA A 54 -16.29 -1.93 -1.00
CA ALA A 54 -16.69 -2.08 0.40
C ALA A 54 -18.20 -1.87 0.59
N ALA A 55 -18.78 -0.87 -0.05
CA ALA A 55 -20.23 -0.63 -0.01
C ALA A 55 -21.03 -1.79 -0.62
N ALA A 56 -20.56 -2.35 -1.74
CA ALA A 56 -21.17 -3.51 -2.39
C ALA A 56 -21.09 -4.78 -1.50
N GLU A 57 -20.05 -4.92 -0.67
CA GLU A 57 -19.96 -5.99 0.34
C GLU A 57 -20.84 -5.72 1.59
N GLY A 58 -21.55 -4.60 1.67
CA GLY A 58 -22.45 -4.26 2.78
C GLY A 58 -21.74 -3.60 3.96
N ALA A 59 -20.64 -2.90 3.75
CA ALA A 59 -20.00 -2.07 4.76
C ALA A 59 -20.75 -0.74 4.94
N ARG A 60 -20.67 -0.15 6.14
CA ARG A 60 -20.82 1.29 6.30
C ARG A 60 -19.52 1.94 5.84
N VAL A 61 -19.57 2.89 4.92
CA VAL A 61 -18.39 3.51 4.33
C VAL A 61 -18.37 5.01 4.59
N THR A 62 -17.25 5.51 5.07
CA THR A 62 -16.95 6.95 5.12
C THR A 62 -15.78 7.24 4.21
N ILE A 63 -15.92 8.20 3.30
CA ILE A 63 -14.83 8.65 2.44
C ILE A 63 -14.38 10.07 2.82
N LEU A 64 -13.06 10.26 2.89
CA LEU A 64 -12.45 11.56 3.18
C LEU A 64 -11.60 12.02 2.01
N ALA A 65 -11.78 13.29 1.60
CA ALA A 65 -10.91 14.00 0.66
C ALA A 65 -11.03 15.51 0.88
N ARG A 66 -10.21 16.31 0.19
CA ARG A 66 -10.21 17.78 0.36
C ARG A 66 -11.36 18.47 -0.39
N ASP A 67 -11.73 17.97 -1.55
CA ASP A 67 -12.70 18.59 -2.46
C ASP A 67 -14.10 18.02 -2.18
N ILE A 68 -14.96 18.83 -1.58
CA ILE A 68 -16.32 18.43 -1.22
C ILE A 68 -17.16 18.12 -2.47
N LYS A 69 -16.97 18.84 -3.59
CA LYS A 69 -17.75 18.60 -4.81
C LYS A 69 -17.39 17.22 -5.40
N LYS A 70 -16.11 16.85 -5.40
CA LYS A 70 -15.68 15.51 -5.82
C LYS A 70 -16.17 14.42 -4.89
N LEU A 71 -16.27 14.70 -3.57
CA LEU A 71 -16.85 13.76 -2.61
C LEU A 71 -18.34 13.53 -2.85
N GLU A 72 -19.10 14.57 -3.14
CA GLU A 72 -20.55 14.47 -3.49
C GLU A 72 -20.75 13.66 -4.78
N GLN A 73 -19.93 13.90 -5.80
CA GLN A 73 -19.95 13.12 -7.04
C GLN A 73 -19.60 11.64 -6.77
N ALA A 74 -18.60 11.37 -5.95
CA ALA A 74 -18.20 10.02 -5.56
C ALA A 74 -19.34 9.32 -4.79
N LYS A 75 -19.98 10.00 -3.82
CA LYS A 75 -21.13 9.50 -3.07
C LYS A 75 -22.27 9.12 -4.01
N ALA A 76 -22.65 10.00 -4.92
CA ALA A 76 -23.70 9.74 -5.91
C ALA A 76 -23.37 8.55 -6.82
N SER A 77 -22.11 8.45 -7.29
CA SER A 77 -21.64 7.34 -8.11
C SER A 77 -21.68 5.99 -7.37
N ILE A 78 -21.27 5.96 -6.10
CA ILE A 78 -21.31 4.74 -5.27
C ILE A 78 -22.75 4.32 -5.06
N GLN A 79 -23.63 5.25 -4.68
CA GLN A 79 -25.06 4.97 -4.46
C GLN A 79 -25.72 4.43 -5.73
N ALA A 80 -25.44 5.02 -6.89
CA ALA A 80 -25.98 4.56 -8.17
C ALA A 80 -25.54 3.13 -8.54
N SER A 81 -24.30 2.75 -8.19
CA SER A 81 -23.73 1.46 -8.57
C SER A 81 -23.98 0.35 -7.55
N THR A 82 -24.18 0.68 -6.27
CA THR A 82 -24.30 -0.31 -5.17
C THR A 82 -25.63 -0.26 -4.43
N GLY A 83 -26.41 0.80 -4.61
CA GLY A 83 -27.62 1.06 -3.82
C GLY A 83 -27.33 1.52 -2.38
N THR A 84 -26.06 1.65 -1.99
CA THR A 84 -25.64 1.97 -0.62
C THR A 84 -25.23 3.45 -0.53
N GLU A 85 -25.75 4.16 0.45
CA GLU A 85 -25.32 5.52 0.77
C GLU A 85 -24.02 5.47 1.59
N VAL A 86 -23.10 6.39 1.30
CA VAL A 86 -21.81 6.52 2.01
C VAL A 86 -21.70 7.89 2.67
N ASP A 87 -21.01 7.95 3.80
CA ASP A 87 -20.70 9.20 4.49
C ASP A 87 -19.53 9.91 3.82
N ILE A 88 -19.54 11.24 3.77
CA ILE A 88 -18.45 12.04 3.20
C ILE A 88 -17.93 13.05 4.22
N VAL A 89 -16.61 13.24 4.27
CA VAL A 89 -15.95 14.22 5.13
C VAL A 89 -14.89 14.97 4.35
N SER A 90 -14.95 16.31 4.37
CA SER A 90 -13.94 17.16 3.74
C SER A 90 -12.86 17.54 4.75
N ALA A 91 -11.62 17.11 4.49
CA ALA A 91 -10.45 17.51 5.29
C ALA A 91 -9.16 17.37 4.48
N ASP A 92 -8.15 18.22 4.81
CA ASP A 92 -6.78 18.03 4.36
C ASP A 92 -6.04 17.15 5.38
N VAL A 93 -5.45 16.06 4.93
CA VAL A 93 -4.72 15.12 5.81
C VAL A 93 -3.48 15.74 6.46
N ARG A 94 -3.01 16.88 5.98
CA ARG A 94 -1.92 17.66 6.59
C ARG A 94 -2.37 18.47 7.82
N ASP A 95 -3.67 18.72 7.95
CA ASP A 95 -4.25 19.37 9.11
C ASP A 95 -4.71 18.32 10.13
N PHE A 96 -3.87 18.10 11.14
CA PHE A 96 -4.16 17.10 12.17
C PHE A 96 -5.45 17.40 12.96
N HIS A 97 -5.80 18.69 13.17
CA HIS A 97 -7.02 19.04 13.88
C HIS A 97 -8.27 18.67 13.06
N ALA A 98 -8.27 19.01 11.77
CA ALA A 98 -9.35 18.62 10.86
C ALA A 98 -9.47 17.10 10.73
N VAL A 99 -8.32 16.37 10.63
CA VAL A 99 -8.31 14.90 10.62
C VAL A 99 -8.88 14.31 11.91
N LYS A 100 -8.50 14.84 13.07
CA LYS A 100 -9.00 14.37 14.36
C LYS A 100 -10.51 14.56 14.46
N THR A 101 -11.01 15.74 14.11
CA THR A 101 -12.47 16.02 14.09
C THR A 101 -13.21 15.09 13.12
N ALA A 102 -12.64 14.84 11.93
CA ALA A 102 -13.21 13.93 10.94
C ALA A 102 -13.32 12.49 11.47
N VAL A 103 -12.29 11.98 12.12
CA VAL A 103 -12.27 10.64 12.72
C VAL A 103 -13.23 10.54 13.89
N GLU A 104 -13.27 11.54 14.78
CA GLU A 104 -14.20 11.57 15.92
C GLU A 104 -15.67 11.61 15.46
N SER A 105 -15.98 12.41 14.45
CA SER A 105 -17.34 12.50 13.90
C SER A 105 -17.80 11.21 13.19
N ALA A 106 -16.89 10.45 12.63
CA ALA A 106 -17.18 9.18 11.97
C ALA A 106 -17.57 8.07 12.96
N GLY A 107 -17.19 8.19 14.25
CA GLY A 107 -17.45 7.21 15.30
C GLY A 107 -16.50 6.02 15.27
N GLU A 108 -16.95 4.83 15.71
CA GLU A 108 -16.10 3.64 15.75
C GLU A 108 -15.71 3.18 14.34
N ILE A 109 -14.42 3.08 14.09
CA ILE A 109 -13.83 2.62 12.81
C ILE A 109 -13.34 1.19 12.98
N ASP A 110 -13.78 0.30 12.09
CA ASP A 110 -13.32 -1.09 12.02
C ASP A 110 -12.13 -1.27 11.10
N VAL A 111 -12.15 -0.59 9.95
CA VAL A 111 -11.10 -0.66 8.94
C VAL A 111 -10.73 0.76 8.51
N LEU A 112 -9.53 1.20 8.84
CA LEU A 112 -8.97 2.46 8.39
C LEU A 112 -8.10 2.21 7.16
N ILE A 113 -8.41 2.85 6.02
CA ILE A 113 -7.60 2.76 4.81
C ILE A 113 -6.99 4.13 4.49
N CYS A 114 -5.71 4.29 4.77
CA CYS A 114 -4.90 5.46 4.40
C CYS A 114 -4.51 5.34 2.92
N ASN A 115 -5.41 5.78 2.02
CA ASN A 115 -5.21 5.68 0.57
C ASN A 115 -4.87 7.03 -0.08
N HIS A 116 -5.00 8.15 0.65
CA HIS A 116 -4.60 9.46 0.14
C HIS A 116 -3.14 9.46 -0.28
N GLY A 117 -2.83 10.24 -1.31
CA GLY A 117 -1.46 10.40 -1.77
C GLY A 117 -1.35 11.47 -2.85
N THR A 118 -0.13 11.98 -3.00
CA THR A 118 0.28 12.87 -4.07
C THR A 118 1.66 12.46 -4.57
N PHE A 119 1.99 12.84 -5.78
CA PHE A 119 3.27 12.57 -6.41
C PHE A 119 3.64 13.77 -7.29
N LEU A 120 4.94 13.92 -7.51
CA LEU A 120 5.51 14.93 -8.41
C LEU A 120 6.77 14.31 -9.02
N PRO A 121 6.69 13.84 -10.28
CA PRO A 121 7.79 13.10 -10.91
C PRO A 121 8.81 14.10 -11.51
N TYR A 122 9.81 14.43 -10.73
CA TYR A 122 10.95 15.26 -11.16
C TYR A 122 12.26 14.73 -10.61
N GLU A 123 13.36 15.04 -11.29
CA GLU A 123 14.70 14.89 -10.72
C GLU A 123 14.84 15.79 -9.49
N VAL A 124 15.48 15.28 -8.43
CA VAL A 124 15.52 15.97 -7.12
C VAL A 124 16.11 17.39 -7.22
N GLU A 125 17.10 17.61 -8.09
CA GLU A 125 17.71 18.93 -8.33
C GLU A 125 16.76 19.97 -8.93
N LYS A 126 15.67 19.51 -9.56
CA LYS A 126 14.65 20.36 -10.19
C LYS A 126 13.40 20.54 -9.33
N MET A 127 13.35 19.84 -8.21
CA MET A 127 12.21 19.94 -7.29
C MET A 127 12.39 21.13 -6.35
N GLU A 128 11.34 21.92 -6.22
CA GLU A 128 11.27 22.89 -5.14
C GLU A 128 11.07 22.19 -3.80
N MET A 129 11.69 22.69 -2.72
CA MET A 129 11.55 22.12 -1.37
C MET A 129 10.09 22.00 -0.96
N LYS A 130 9.25 22.97 -1.32
CA LYS A 130 7.80 22.93 -1.06
C LYS A 130 7.13 21.69 -1.67
N GLY A 131 7.53 21.28 -2.88
CA GLY A 131 7.03 20.06 -3.51
C GLY A 131 7.42 18.79 -2.75
N ILE A 132 8.66 18.75 -2.24
CA ILE A 132 9.15 17.64 -1.39
C ILE A 132 8.36 17.58 -0.08
N GLU A 133 8.22 18.73 0.61
CA GLU A 133 7.45 18.86 1.85
C GLU A 133 5.99 18.42 1.67
N ASP A 134 5.36 18.84 0.57
CA ASP A 134 3.97 18.47 0.27
C ASP A 134 3.81 16.95 0.04
N ILE A 135 4.74 16.30 -0.68
CA ILE A 135 4.72 14.86 -0.88
C ILE A 135 4.87 14.11 0.45
N ILE A 136 5.88 14.46 1.24
CA ILE A 136 6.13 13.84 2.54
C ILE A 136 4.97 14.16 3.51
N GLY A 137 4.53 15.42 3.53
CA GLY A 137 3.44 15.89 4.39
C GLY A 137 2.13 15.15 4.12
N VAL A 138 1.75 15.01 2.84
CA VAL A 138 0.53 14.28 2.47
C VAL A 138 0.71 12.77 2.71
N ASN A 139 1.69 12.15 2.05
CA ASN A 139 1.76 10.68 1.97
C ASN A 139 2.12 10.02 3.31
N LEU A 140 3.06 10.63 4.06
CA LEU A 140 3.61 10.03 5.28
C LEU A 140 3.07 10.69 6.55
N VAL A 141 3.26 12.00 6.72
CA VAL A 141 2.84 12.70 7.94
C VAL A 141 1.31 12.67 8.11
N GLY A 142 0.55 12.84 7.02
CA GLY A 142 -0.90 12.70 7.01
C GLY A 142 -1.36 11.30 7.45
N SER A 143 -0.63 10.25 7.04
CA SER A 143 -0.91 8.88 7.48
C SER A 143 -0.64 8.68 8.98
N PHE A 144 0.43 9.27 9.53
CA PHE A 144 0.66 9.30 10.98
C PHE A 144 -0.49 10.01 11.72
N GLY A 145 -0.95 11.16 11.19
CA GLY A 145 -2.07 11.91 11.78
C GLY A 145 -3.35 11.08 11.88
N LEU A 146 -3.71 10.38 10.79
CA LEU A 146 -4.87 9.49 10.73
C LEU A 146 -4.78 8.34 11.73
N VAL A 147 -3.63 7.65 11.76
CA VAL A 147 -3.39 6.57 12.73
C VAL A 147 -3.52 7.09 14.15
N LYS A 148 -2.86 8.21 14.47
CA LYS A 148 -2.90 8.82 15.80
C LYS A 148 -4.32 9.18 16.23
N ALA A 149 -5.15 9.69 15.32
CA ALA A 149 -6.54 10.04 15.60
C ALA A 149 -7.42 8.80 15.82
N ALA A 150 -7.28 7.77 14.97
CA ALA A 150 -8.16 6.59 14.99
C ALA A 150 -7.76 5.56 16.07
N LEU A 151 -6.46 5.41 16.36
CA LEU A 151 -5.92 4.32 17.17
C LEU A 151 -6.50 4.27 18.58
N VAL A 152 -6.75 5.44 19.19
CA VAL A 152 -7.33 5.52 20.55
C VAL A 152 -8.73 4.91 20.58
N GLY A 153 -9.56 5.19 19.58
CA GLY A 153 -10.89 4.59 19.44
C GLY A 153 -10.82 3.09 19.15
N MET A 154 -9.93 2.70 18.23
CA MET A 154 -9.75 1.29 17.86
C MET A 154 -9.30 0.41 19.04
N LYS A 155 -8.39 0.90 19.89
CA LYS A 155 -7.94 0.18 21.11
C LYS A 155 -9.01 0.09 22.23
N LYS A 156 -9.93 1.05 22.29
CA LYS A 156 -10.99 1.08 23.32
C LYS A 156 -12.21 0.23 22.98
N ARG A 157 -12.22 -0.45 21.85
CA ARG A 157 -13.36 -1.27 21.42
C ARG A 157 -13.69 -2.37 22.44
N LYS A 158 -14.98 -2.53 22.71
CA LYS A 158 -15.46 -3.55 23.67
C LYS A 158 -15.71 -4.89 23.02
N ASP A 159 -15.97 -4.92 21.71
CA ASP A 159 -16.39 -6.15 20.99
C ASP A 159 -15.21 -7.09 20.67
N ARG A 160 -13.97 -6.67 20.89
CA ARG A 160 -12.72 -7.44 20.69
C ARG A 160 -12.63 -8.16 19.33
N ARG A 161 -13.41 -7.72 18.33
CA ARG A 161 -13.31 -8.28 16.98
C ARG A 161 -12.09 -7.69 16.27
N PRO A 162 -11.37 -8.49 15.47
CA PRO A 162 -10.19 -8.01 14.75
C PRO A 162 -10.54 -6.81 13.86
N VAL A 163 -9.68 -5.80 13.86
CA VAL A 163 -9.79 -4.57 13.08
C VAL A 163 -8.52 -4.36 12.26
N SER A 164 -8.57 -3.44 11.29
CA SER A 164 -7.43 -3.24 10.39
C SER A 164 -7.08 -1.77 10.18
N ILE A 165 -5.77 -1.52 10.05
CA ILE A 165 -5.21 -0.27 9.52
C ILE A 165 -4.43 -0.63 8.25
N ALA A 166 -4.79 -0.03 7.13
CA ALA A 166 -4.20 -0.33 5.83
C ALA A 166 -3.58 0.92 5.22
N PHE A 167 -2.36 0.79 4.69
CA PHE A 167 -1.63 1.88 4.04
C PHE A 167 -1.47 1.59 2.55
N MET A 168 -1.95 2.49 1.71
CA MET A 168 -1.72 2.44 0.27
C MET A 168 -0.32 2.97 -0.04
N SER A 169 0.66 2.05 -0.11
CA SER A 169 2.00 2.36 -0.57
C SER A 169 2.06 2.33 -2.11
N SER A 170 3.07 1.75 -2.68
CA SER A 170 3.32 1.55 -4.11
C SER A 170 4.45 0.54 -4.26
N GLN A 171 4.62 -0.07 -5.41
CA GLN A 171 5.88 -0.76 -5.75
C GLN A 171 7.11 0.15 -5.60
N LEU A 172 6.92 1.49 -5.73
CA LEU A 172 7.95 2.47 -5.44
C LEU A 172 8.24 2.63 -3.92
N GLY A 173 7.53 1.95 -3.06
CA GLY A 173 7.87 1.71 -1.65
C GLY A 173 8.71 0.44 -1.42
N GLN A 174 9.06 -0.29 -2.49
CA GLN A 174 9.93 -1.48 -2.49
C GLN A 174 11.19 -1.26 -3.32
N VAL A 175 11.12 -0.41 -4.36
CA VAL A 175 12.23 -0.05 -5.24
C VAL A 175 12.19 1.43 -5.59
N GLY A 176 13.34 2.11 -5.55
CA GLY A 176 13.46 3.50 -6.00
C GLY A 176 13.60 3.58 -7.52
N ILE A 177 12.89 4.51 -8.15
CA ILE A 177 12.93 4.76 -9.60
C ILE A 177 13.35 6.20 -9.86
N TYR A 178 14.08 6.43 -10.94
CA TYR A 178 14.52 7.74 -11.43
C TYR A 178 13.33 8.70 -11.54
N GLY A 179 13.49 9.91 -11.03
CA GLY A 179 12.45 10.95 -11.04
C GLY A 179 11.39 10.85 -9.94
N TYR A 180 11.49 9.86 -9.02
CA TYR A 180 10.54 9.68 -7.93
C TYR A 180 11.18 9.73 -6.53
N THR A 181 12.27 10.48 -6.35
CA THR A 181 13.04 10.48 -5.10
C THR A 181 12.17 10.77 -3.88
N ALA A 182 11.44 11.90 -3.86
CA ALA A 182 10.57 12.27 -2.74
C ALA A 182 9.38 11.33 -2.59
N TYR A 183 8.78 10.88 -3.70
CA TYR A 183 7.67 9.94 -3.68
C TYR A 183 8.09 8.58 -3.13
N SER A 184 9.19 8.00 -3.64
CA SER A 184 9.72 6.74 -3.12
C SER A 184 10.07 6.86 -1.64
N ALA A 185 10.73 7.94 -1.20
CA ALA A 185 11.01 8.17 0.21
C ALA A 185 9.73 8.15 1.06
N SER A 186 8.64 8.80 0.61
CA SER A 186 7.36 8.78 1.32
C SER A 186 6.75 7.38 1.40
N LYS A 187 6.83 6.59 0.32
CA LYS A 187 6.25 5.25 0.23
C LYS A 187 7.08 4.19 0.97
N PHE A 188 8.41 4.32 1.02
CA PHE A 188 9.27 3.56 1.93
C PHE A 188 9.02 3.95 3.40
N GLY A 189 8.80 5.23 3.68
CA GLY A 189 8.41 5.70 5.02
C GLY A 189 7.14 5.04 5.54
N LEU A 190 6.13 4.83 4.67
CA LEU A 190 4.92 4.07 5.03
C LEU A 190 5.23 2.62 5.42
N ARG A 191 6.25 1.99 4.82
CA ARG A 191 6.67 0.65 5.21
C ARG A 191 7.23 0.65 6.63
N GLY A 192 8.15 1.56 6.95
CA GLY A 192 8.67 1.69 8.31
C GLY A 192 7.57 1.98 9.34
N LEU A 193 6.62 2.88 9.01
CA LEU A 193 5.45 3.14 9.83
C LEU A 193 4.61 1.87 10.06
N ALA A 194 4.31 1.12 9.00
CA ALA A 194 3.48 -0.08 9.09
C ALA A 194 4.16 -1.20 9.92
N GLU A 195 5.46 -1.43 9.71
CA GLU A 195 6.24 -2.45 10.42
C GLU A 195 6.32 -2.16 11.92
N ALA A 196 6.61 -0.90 12.30
CA ALA A 196 6.66 -0.49 13.71
C ALA A 196 5.26 -0.52 14.35
N LEU A 197 4.26 0.04 13.67
CA LEU A 197 2.89 0.07 14.17
C LEU A 197 2.34 -1.34 14.42
N GLN A 198 2.63 -2.32 13.55
CA GLN A 198 2.18 -3.70 13.75
C GLN A 198 2.68 -4.29 15.09
N GLN A 199 3.90 -3.92 15.52
CA GLN A 199 4.43 -4.36 16.80
C GLN A 199 3.71 -3.69 17.98
N GLU A 200 3.34 -2.40 17.83
CA GLU A 200 2.65 -1.63 18.88
C GLU A 200 1.19 -2.08 19.11
N VAL A 201 0.56 -2.70 18.10
CA VAL A 201 -0.89 -2.94 18.13
C VAL A 201 -1.28 -4.42 18.04
N ILE A 202 -0.31 -5.33 17.94
CA ILE A 202 -0.59 -6.77 17.77
C ILE A 202 -1.34 -7.35 18.97
N ALA A 203 -1.09 -6.85 20.18
CA ALA A 203 -1.77 -7.29 21.39
C ALA A 203 -3.23 -6.81 21.49
N ASP A 204 -3.59 -5.79 20.71
CA ASP A 204 -4.94 -5.23 20.66
C ASP A 204 -5.81 -5.85 19.54
N ASP A 205 -5.34 -6.91 18.89
CA ASP A 205 -5.95 -7.55 17.69
C ASP A 205 -6.22 -6.57 16.53
N ILE A 206 -5.32 -5.59 16.39
CA ILE A 206 -5.30 -4.64 15.28
C ILE A 206 -4.28 -5.11 14.26
N HIS A 207 -4.73 -5.34 13.02
CA HIS A 207 -3.92 -5.87 11.94
C HIS A 207 -3.52 -4.77 10.99
N VAL A 208 -2.21 -4.63 10.77
CA VAL A 208 -1.69 -3.65 9.82
C VAL A 208 -1.48 -4.31 8.47
N SER A 209 -1.88 -3.61 7.40
CA SER A 209 -1.67 -4.03 6.00
C SER A 209 -0.95 -2.94 5.23
N LEU A 210 -0.01 -3.33 4.39
CA LEU A 210 0.73 -2.46 3.48
C LEU A 210 0.53 -2.94 2.05
N ILE A 211 -0.03 -2.08 1.19
CA ILE A 211 -0.44 -2.42 -0.16
C ILE A 211 0.58 -1.85 -1.14
N PHE A 212 0.99 -2.65 -2.14
CA PHE A 212 1.95 -2.27 -3.17
C PHE A 212 1.34 -2.37 -4.57
N PRO A 213 0.47 -1.40 -4.97
CA PRO A 213 -0.02 -1.36 -6.33
C PRO A 213 1.08 -0.99 -7.33
N PRO A 214 1.02 -1.51 -8.57
CA PRO A 214 1.76 -1.00 -9.72
C PRO A 214 1.14 0.32 -10.21
N ASP A 215 1.59 0.82 -11.37
CA ASP A 215 0.88 1.87 -12.10
C ASP A 215 -0.60 1.45 -12.21
N THR A 216 -1.50 2.31 -11.74
CA THR A 216 -2.94 2.01 -11.70
C THR A 216 -3.69 3.05 -12.51
N ASP A 217 -4.52 2.59 -13.44
CA ASP A 217 -5.31 3.46 -14.31
C ASP A 217 -6.28 4.31 -13.50
N THR A 218 -5.90 5.56 -13.31
CA THR A 218 -6.59 6.55 -12.49
C THR A 218 -6.37 7.95 -13.09
N PRO A 219 -7.28 8.91 -12.81
CA PRO A 219 -7.06 10.31 -13.21
C PRO A 219 -5.72 10.87 -12.70
N GLY A 220 -5.28 10.44 -11.51
CA GLY A 220 -3.98 10.83 -10.96
C GLY A 220 -2.81 10.34 -11.80
N LEU A 221 -2.79 9.06 -12.22
CA LEU A 221 -1.75 8.52 -13.10
C LEU A 221 -1.75 9.22 -14.46
N ALA A 222 -2.93 9.54 -15.00
CA ALA A 222 -3.04 10.28 -16.27
C ALA A 222 -2.38 11.66 -16.17
N GLU A 223 -2.63 12.40 -15.09
CA GLU A 223 -1.97 13.69 -14.83
C GLU A 223 -0.46 13.51 -14.61
N GLU A 224 -0.04 12.51 -13.86
CA GLU A 224 1.36 12.22 -13.58
C GLU A 224 2.15 11.96 -14.87
N LYS A 225 1.63 11.16 -15.79
CA LYS A 225 2.26 10.85 -17.08
C LYS A 225 2.58 12.08 -17.92
N THR A 226 1.82 13.18 -17.77
CA THR A 226 2.08 14.44 -18.50
C THR A 226 3.33 15.16 -17.99
N ARG A 227 3.77 14.89 -16.77
CA ARG A 227 4.92 15.54 -16.10
C ARG A 227 6.12 14.60 -15.94
N ARG A 228 5.95 13.31 -16.25
CA ARG A 228 6.95 12.25 -16.05
C ARG A 228 8.19 12.51 -16.89
N PRO A 229 9.41 12.52 -16.31
CA PRO A 229 10.64 12.62 -17.09
C PRO A 229 10.71 11.50 -18.14
N GLN A 230 11.17 11.82 -19.35
CA GLN A 230 11.25 10.84 -20.44
C GLN A 230 12.11 9.62 -20.07
N LEU A 231 13.19 9.82 -19.32
CA LEU A 231 14.04 8.71 -18.85
C LEU A 231 13.28 7.77 -17.90
N THR A 232 12.43 8.32 -17.03
CA THR A 232 11.55 7.53 -16.17
C THR A 232 10.63 6.65 -17.01
N SER A 233 10.00 7.21 -18.05
CA SER A 233 9.14 6.46 -18.97
C SER A 233 9.87 5.31 -19.67
N ILE A 234 11.15 5.51 -20.02
CA ILE A 234 12.00 4.46 -20.62
C ILE A 234 12.27 3.33 -19.60
N ILE A 235 12.58 3.69 -18.36
CA ILE A 235 12.90 2.71 -17.30
C ILE A 235 11.66 1.89 -16.92
N THR A 236 10.49 2.53 -16.86
CA THR A 236 9.22 1.90 -16.44
C THR A 236 8.41 1.33 -17.61
N ALA A 237 8.93 1.34 -18.82
CA ALA A 237 8.19 0.93 -20.04
C ALA A 237 7.68 -0.54 -20.01
N SER A 238 8.33 -1.40 -19.22
CA SER A 238 7.95 -2.80 -19.07
C SER A 238 6.93 -3.06 -17.96
N SER A 239 6.63 -2.06 -17.11
CA SER A 239 5.68 -2.21 -16.02
C SER A 239 4.24 -2.20 -16.53
N GLY A 240 3.47 -3.25 -16.19
CA GLY A 240 2.04 -3.32 -16.53
C GLY A 240 1.21 -2.39 -15.64
N ALA A 241 0.12 -1.85 -16.19
CA ALA A 241 -0.87 -1.12 -15.41
C ALA A 241 -2.02 -2.04 -14.99
N MET A 242 -2.66 -1.73 -13.86
CA MET A 242 -3.88 -2.38 -13.38
C MET A 242 -5.02 -1.37 -13.33
N THR A 243 -6.25 -1.86 -13.39
CA THR A 243 -7.42 -1.03 -13.12
C THR A 243 -7.56 -0.73 -11.63
N ALA A 244 -8.21 0.40 -11.30
CA ALA A 244 -8.49 0.75 -9.90
C ALA A 244 -9.36 -0.30 -9.20
N ASP A 245 -10.29 -0.92 -9.91
CA ASP A 245 -11.19 -1.96 -9.39
C ASP A 245 -10.43 -3.25 -9.05
N GLU A 246 -9.49 -3.68 -9.88
CA GLU A 246 -8.63 -4.84 -9.60
C GLU A 246 -7.77 -4.61 -8.34
N VAL A 247 -7.17 -3.42 -8.22
CA VAL A 247 -6.38 -3.04 -7.04
C VAL A 247 -7.28 -3.00 -5.79
N ALA A 248 -8.47 -2.42 -5.87
CA ALA A 248 -9.42 -2.35 -4.77
C ALA A 248 -9.83 -3.74 -4.29
N LYS A 249 -10.20 -4.63 -5.20
CA LYS A 249 -10.59 -6.02 -4.88
C LYS A 249 -9.47 -6.80 -4.21
N LYS A 250 -8.23 -6.69 -4.72
CA LYS A 250 -7.06 -7.35 -4.10
C LYS A 250 -6.77 -6.76 -2.73
N THR A 251 -6.86 -5.45 -2.57
CA THR A 251 -6.66 -4.75 -1.30
C THR A 251 -7.67 -5.23 -0.24
N LEU A 252 -8.96 -5.22 -0.52
CA LEU A 252 -9.98 -5.66 0.43
C LEU A 252 -9.84 -7.16 0.76
N ASN A 253 -9.50 -8.01 -0.21
CA ASN A 253 -9.25 -9.43 0.05
C ASN A 253 -8.03 -9.64 0.96
N GLY A 254 -6.96 -8.88 0.78
CA GLY A 254 -5.80 -8.92 1.65
C GLY A 254 -6.11 -8.41 3.07
N ILE A 255 -6.89 -7.33 3.20
CA ILE A 255 -7.36 -6.84 4.51
C ILE A 255 -8.22 -7.91 5.20
N LYS A 256 -9.17 -8.52 4.49
CA LYS A 256 -10.04 -9.59 5.02
C LYS A 256 -9.25 -10.78 5.56
N SER A 257 -8.10 -11.09 5.00
CA SER A 257 -7.21 -12.19 5.44
C SER A 257 -6.17 -11.75 6.46
N GLY A 258 -6.15 -10.47 6.87
CA GLY A 258 -5.16 -9.92 7.80
C GLY A 258 -3.74 -9.97 7.25
N SER A 259 -3.55 -9.96 5.94
CA SER A 259 -2.23 -9.99 5.29
C SER A 259 -1.47 -8.70 5.59
N PHE A 260 -0.19 -8.82 5.99
CA PHE A 260 0.64 -7.64 6.19
C PHE A 260 1.04 -7.02 4.84
N PHE A 261 1.64 -7.80 3.93
CA PHE A 261 1.86 -7.36 2.56
C PHE A 261 0.70 -7.78 1.65
N ILE A 262 0.18 -6.82 0.89
CA ILE A 262 -0.86 -7.05 -0.11
C ILE A 262 -0.29 -6.72 -1.49
N HIS A 263 -0.06 -7.77 -2.28
CA HIS A 263 0.46 -7.67 -3.63
C HIS A 263 -0.68 -7.57 -4.62
N CYS A 264 -0.57 -6.63 -5.57
CA CYS A 264 -1.59 -6.45 -6.58
C CYS A 264 -1.31 -7.27 -7.85
N ASN A 265 -0.04 -7.56 -8.16
CA ASN A 265 0.37 -8.36 -9.32
C ASN A 265 1.56 -9.27 -8.98
N PHE A 266 1.98 -10.09 -9.95
CA PHE A 266 3.09 -11.02 -9.78
C PHE A 266 4.44 -10.31 -9.55
N GLU A 267 4.68 -9.20 -10.24
CA GLU A 267 5.87 -8.37 -10.05
C GLU A 267 5.98 -7.87 -8.59
N GLY A 268 4.85 -7.42 -8.00
CA GLY A 268 4.79 -7.03 -6.59
C GLY A 268 5.13 -8.18 -5.63
N VAL A 269 4.77 -9.43 -5.97
CA VAL A 269 5.20 -10.60 -5.19
C VAL A 269 6.71 -10.78 -5.25
N LEU A 270 7.31 -10.71 -6.45
CA LEU A 270 8.76 -10.85 -6.61
C LEU A 270 9.52 -9.73 -5.89
N LEU A 271 9.06 -8.48 -6.00
CA LEU A 271 9.64 -7.35 -5.26
C LEU A 271 9.56 -7.57 -3.76
N SER A 272 8.45 -8.08 -3.24
CA SER A 272 8.31 -8.36 -1.80
C SER A 272 9.26 -9.46 -1.32
N ILE A 273 9.43 -10.54 -2.08
CA ILE A 273 10.40 -11.58 -1.75
C ILE A 273 11.83 -11.00 -1.75
N GLY A 274 12.18 -10.22 -2.77
CA GLY A 274 13.51 -9.60 -2.89
C GLY A 274 13.81 -8.51 -1.85
N THR A 275 12.78 -7.97 -1.19
CA THR A 275 12.86 -6.90 -0.20
C THR A 275 12.23 -7.27 1.15
N ALA A 276 11.98 -8.55 1.42
CA ALA A 276 11.28 -9.02 2.62
C ALA A 276 11.92 -8.50 3.92
N GLY A 277 13.23 -8.65 4.07
CA GLY A 277 13.96 -8.16 5.24
C GLY A 277 13.41 -8.70 6.55
N MET A 278 12.99 -7.79 7.45
CA MET A 278 12.40 -8.11 8.75
C MET A 278 10.88 -7.86 8.79
N SER A 279 10.24 -7.71 7.64
CA SER A 279 8.80 -7.44 7.58
C SER A 279 7.97 -8.62 8.10
N PRO A 280 6.83 -8.36 8.76
CA PRO A 280 5.97 -9.42 9.27
C PRO A 280 5.45 -10.32 8.16
N GLN A 281 5.53 -11.64 8.37
CA GLN A 281 4.97 -12.66 7.50
C GLN A 281 4.06 -13.59 8.30
N ARG A 282 2.85 -13.84 7.79
CA ARG A 282 1.86 -14.70 8.46
C ARG A 282 1.64 -16.04 7.76
N SER A 283 2.01 -16.12 6.49
CA SER A 283 1.93 -17.35 5.71
C SER A 283 3.25 -18.12 5.79
N TYR A 284 3.23 -19.31 6.43
CA TYR A 284 4.43 -20.15 6.51
C TYR A 284 4.92 -20.62 5.12
N LEU A 285 4.01 -20.76 4.15
CA LEU A 285 4.38 -21.11 2.78
C LEU A 285 5.08 -19.95 2.09
N MET A 286 4.57 -18.71 2.26
CA MET A 286 5.23 -17.54 1.69
C MET A 286 6.58 -17.29 2.39
N ALA A 287 6.68 -17.47 3.70
CA ALA A 287 7.96 -17.39 4.41
C ALA A 287 8.97 -18.42 3.89
N PHE A 288 8.52 -19.64 3.58
CA PHE A 288 9.37 -20.64 2.94
C PHE A 288 9.88 -20.17 1.57
N VAL A 289 8.98 -19.63 0.74
CA VAL A 289 9.35 -19.07 -0.57
C VAL A 289 10.35 -17.92 -0.42
N GLU A 290 10.13 -17.01 0.53
CA GLU A 290 11.03 -15.89 0.84
C GLU A 290 12.42 -16.39 1.24
N VAL A 291 12.50 -17.35 2.17
CA VAL A 291 13.80 -17.90 2.65
C VAL A 291 14.57 -18.60 1.53
N ILE A 292 13.88 -19.37 0.68
CA ILE A 292 14.54 -20.14 -0.39
C ILE A 292 14.93 -19.28 -1.59
N PHE A 293 14.07 -18.34 -1.99
CA PHE A 293 14.22 -17.65 -3.29
C PHE A 293 14.75 -16.22 -3.18
N SER A 294 14.86 -15.64 -1.97
CA SER A 294 15.32 -14.25 -1.82
C SER A 294 16.66 -13.97 -2.49
N GLY A 295 17.63 -14.89 -2.39
CA GLY A 295 18.95 -14.74 -3.03
C GLY A 295 18.87 -14.71 -4.55
N VAL A 296 18.10 -15.61 -5.16
CA VAL A 296 17.91 -15.66 -6.62
C VAL A 296 17.20 -14.41 -7.11
N ILE A 297 16.13 -14.00 -6.43
CA ILE A 297 15.37 -12.79 -6.79
C ILE A 297 16.23 -11.54 -6.62
N ARG A 298 17.07 -11.49 -5.57
CA ARG A 298 18.04 -10.41 -5.40
C ARG A 298 19.03 -10.35 -6.57
N PHE A 299 19.53 -11.48 -7.03
CA PHE A 299 20.42 -11.52 -8.21
C PHE A 299 19.72 -10.97 -9.46
N VAL A 300 18.47 -11.38 -9.71
CA VAL A 300 17.66 -10.84 -10.82
C VAL A 300 17.49 -9.33 -10.70
N ALA A 301 17.18 -8.83 -9.49
CA ALA A 301 17.04 -7.41 -9.22
C ALA A 301 18.35 -6.62 -9.51
N LEU A 302 19.51 -7.20 -9.23
CA LEU A 302 20.82 -6.59 -9.58
C LEU A 302 21.01 -6.50 -11.10
N CYS A 303 20.56 -7.49 -11.86
CA CYS A 303 20.58 -7.43 -13.33
C CYS A 303 19.66 -6.30 -13.86
N PHE A 304 18.48 -6.12 -13.27
CA PHE A 304 17.61 -5.00 -13.62
C PHE A 304 18.26 -3.65 -13.30
N LEU A 305 18.83 -3.47 -12.10
CA LEU A 305 19.55 -2.25 -11.71
C LEU A 305 20.69 -1.94 -12.68
N TRP A 306 21.45 -2.95 -13.08
CA TRP A 306 22.52 -2.79 -14.05
C TRP A 306 22.00 -2.31 -15.42
N THR A 307 20.89 -2.83 -15.91
CA THR A 307 20.27 -2.38 -17.17
C THR A 307 19.74 -0.95 -17.07
N TRP A 308 19.14 -0.57 -15.93
CA TRP A 308 18.67 0.78 -15.69
C TRP A 308 19.83 1.78 -15.64
N TYR A 309 20.90 1.51 -14.88
CA TYR A 309 22.08 2.38 -14.83
C TYR A 309 22.72 2.57 -16.21
N ARG A 310 22.87 1.52 -17.00
CA ARG A 310 23.34 1.63 -18.38
C ARG A 310 22.42 2.50 -19.26
N SER A 311 21.12 2.40 -19.08
CA SER A 311 20.15 3.23 -19.82
C SER A 311 20.28 4.70 -19.42
N ILE A 312 20.44 4.97 -18.12
CA ILE A 312 20.64 6.33 -17.58
C ILE A 312 21.95 6.94 -18.11
N GLU A 313 23.06 6.20 -18.05
CA GLU A 313 24.37 6.64 -18.55
C GLU A 313 24.32 6.97 -20.04
N LYS A 314 23.74 6.08 -20.87
CA LYS A 314 23.58 6.29 -22.30
C LYS A 314 22.73 7.51 -22.61
N TRP A 315 21.64 7.73 -21.86
CA TRP A 315 20.78 8.90 -21.99
C TRP A 315 21.54 10.20 -21.75
N HIS A 316 22.25 10.31 -20.63
CA HIS A 316 23.04 11.49 -20.32
C HIS A 316 24.22 11.71 -21.27
N ALA A 317 24.88 10.65 -21.72
CA ALA A 317 25.96 10.76 -22.70
C ALA A 317 25.48 11.32 -24.05
N LYS A 318 24.27 10.95 -24.49
CA LYS A 318 23.69 11.52 -25.73
C LYS A 318 23.38 13.01 -25.57
N ARG A 319 22.85 13.44 -24.43
CA ARG A 319 22.52 14.88 -24.18
C ARG A 319 23.74 15.77 -24.01
N LYS A 320 24.88 15.24 -23.56
CA LYS A 320 26.14 16.01 -23.49
C LYS A 320 26.79 16.21 -24.87
N ARG A 321 26.40 15.45 -25.88
CA ARG A 321 26.94 15.52 -27.25
C ARG A 321 26.04 16.32 -28.19
N ALA A 322 24.79 16.58 -27.82
CA ALA A 322 23.83 17.44 -28.53
C ALA A 322 23.85 18.85 -27.97
#